data_b0429a14cbc0fe672104b20399e9c577
#
_entry.id   b0429a14cbc0fe672104b20399e9c577
#
_cell.length_a   1.000
_cell.length_b   1.000
_cell.length_c   1.000
_cell.angle_alpha   90.00
_cell.angle_beta   90.00
_cell.angle_gamma   90.00
#
_symmetry.space_group_name_H-M   'P 1'
#
loop_
_entity.id
_entity.type
_entity.pdbx_description
1 polymer ?
#
loop_
_entity_poly.entity_id
_entity_poly.type
_entity_poly.pdbx_seq_one_letter_code
_entity_poly.pdbx_strand_id
1 'polypeptide(L)'
;YDLGICGLDWVEELLVKYPSSDLVKVRDLGYGEGALYMAAAGFDGVANLEELATKWDTIRIASEYPNLAEWFAAHARLRQFCIYPLWGAAEAYPPESADLALLPMKTGREVLKCAVAPISKILDFGVYLVANRYSMKAKDMAAILSSITDNLPPTEKKPSSLEEMLMSEVTELPFTGKVPDDVVRLALPDGHQQAHVRRILDQAGIRLDDYPSAVGSRRPTSSLGGVFIKVIRPQDMPLQVAN
;
A
#
# COMPACT_ATOMS: atom_id res chain seq x y z
N TYR A 1 15.76 -3.30 -0.98
CA TYR A 1 15.36 -4.04 -2.20
C TYR A 1 15.23 -3.07 -3.36
N ASP A 2 15.42 -3.58 -4.58
CA ASP A 2 15.39 -2.77 -5.79
C ASP A 2 13.97 -2.65 -6.36
N LEU A 3 13.19 -3.76 -6.29
CA LEU A 3 11.82 -3.88 -6.76
C LEU A 3 10.93 -4.54 -5.72
N GLY A 4 9.63 -4.24 -5.78
CA GLY A 4 8.61 -4.87 -4.95
C GLY A 4 7.24 -4.85 -5.59
N ILE A 5 6.34 -5.72 -5.11
CA ILE A 5 4.93 -5.75 -5.51
C ILE A 5 4.09 -5.58 -4.25
N CYS A 6 3.35 -4.48 -4.16
CA CYS A 6 2.53 -4.17 -2.99
C CYS A 6 1.28 -3.34 -3.34
N GLY A 7 0.35 -3.25 -2.40
CA GLY A 7 -0.82 -2.40 -2.53
C GLY A 7 -0.45 -0.92 -2.49
N LEU A 8 -1.15 -0.11 -3.28
CA LEU A 8 -0.99 1.35 -3.29
C LEU A 8 -1.30 1.98 -1.93
N ASP A 9 -2.23 1.42 -1.18
CA ASP A 9 -2.57 1.80 0.18
C ASP A 9 -1.34 1.84 1.11
N TRP A 10 -0.49 0.80 1.05
CA TRP A 10 0.76 0.75 1.82
C TRP A 10 1.84 1.67 1.27
N VAL A 11 1.86 1.90 -0.05
CA VAL A 11 2.75 2.88 -0.68
C VAL A 11 2.42 4.28 -0.18
N GLU A 12 1.13 4.65 -0.22
CA GLU A 12 0.68 5.98 0.23
C GLU A 12 0.86 6.16 1.74
N GLU A 13 0.64 5.11 2.54
CA GLU A 13 0.91 5.10 3.98
C GLU A 13 2.38 5.47 4.28
N LEU A 14 3.33 4.97 3.47
CA LEU A 14 4.74 5.34 3.58
C LEU A 14 4.99 6.76 3.11
N LEU A 15 4.47 7.13 1.91
CA LEU A 15 4.79 8.40 1.25
C LEU A 15 4.23 9.61 2.01
N VAL A 16 3.07 9.46 2.66
CA VAL A 16 2.52 10.51 3.54
C VAL A 16 3.49 10.85 4.67
N LYS A 17 4.16 9.86 5.24
CA LYS A 17 5.14 10.06 6.31
C LYS A 17 6.51 10.48 5.79
N TYR A 18 6.92 9.92 4.66
CA TYR A 18 8.24 10.11 4.07
C TYR A 18 8.12 10.52 2.60
N PRO A 19 7.66 11.76 2.30
CA PRO A 19 7.41 12.20 0.92
C PRO A 19 8.67 12.25 0.05
N SER A 20 9.85 12.37 0.65
CA SER A 20 11.15 12.35 -0.03
C SER A 20 11.79 10.96 -0.11
N SER A 21 11.05 9.88 0.13
CA SER A 21 11.59 8.52 0.01
C SER A 21 11.96 8.18 -1.44
N ASP A 22 12.92 7.26 -1.60
CA ASP A 22 13.33 6.78 -2.91
C ASP A 22 12.38 5.74 -3.53
N LEU A 23 11.19 5.56 -2.97
CA LEU A 23 10.17 4.68 -3.50
C LEU A 23 9.49 5.31 -4.72
N VAL A 24 9.43 4.57 -5.84
CA VAL A 24 8.79 4.99 -7.08
C VAL A 24 7.70 3.99 -7.46
N LYS A 25 6.51 4.48 -7.79
CA LYS A 25 5.43 3.70 -8.41
C LYS A 25 5.77 3.50 -9.88
N VAL A 26 6.01 2.25 -10.28
CA VAL A 26 6.40 1.91 -11.67
C VAL A 26 5.16 1.64 -12.52
N ARG A 27 4.30 0.72 -12.08
CA ARG A 27 3.12 0.33 -12.83
C ARG A 27 2.04 -0.30 -11.94
N ASP A 28 0.79 0.03 -12.25
CA ASP A 28 -0.39 -0.69 -11.76
C ASP A 28 -0.44 -2.08 -12.43
N LEU A 29 -0.64 -3.11 -11.64
CA LEU A 29 -0.69 -4.50 -12.10
C LEU A 29 -2.11 -4.96 -12.47
N GLY A 30 -3.13 -4.08 -12.34
CA GLY A 30 -4.51 -4.32 -12.77
C GLY A 30 -5.27 -5.35 -11.93
N TYR A 31 -4.93 -5.51 -10.65
CA TYR A 31 -5.65 -6.38 -9.72
C TYR A 31 -5.61 -5.85 -8.28
N GLY A 32 -6.40 -6.49 -7.40
CA GLY A 32 -6.45 -6.14 -5.98
C GLY A 32 -7.12 -4.79 -5.72
N GLU A 33 -8.01 -4.36 -6.60
CA GLU A 33 -8.73 -3.08 -6.48
C GLU A 33 -9.56 -3.03 -5.21
N GLY A 34 -9.56 -1.87 -4.58
CA GLY A 34 -10.32 -1.52 -3.40
C GLY A 34 -10.28 -0.02 -3.14
N ALA A 35 -10.86 0.40 -2.03
CA ALA A 35 -10.73 1.77 -1.58
C ALA A 35 -10.61 1.82 -0.06
N LEU A 36 -9.86 2.79 0.44
CA LEU A 36 -9.81 3.12 1.87
C LEU A 36 -10.94 4.09 2.20
N TYR A 37 -11.68 3.76 3.25
CA TYR A 37 -12.76 4.58 3.77
C TYR A 37 -12.55 4.89 5.24
N MET A 38 -12.83 6.13 5.58
CA MET A 38 -13.12 6.51 6.96
C MET A 38 -14.57 6.12 7.26
N ALA A 39 -14.79 5.32 8.29
CA ALA A 39 -16.09 4.78 8.65
C ALA A 39 -16.38 4.99 10.14
N ALA A 40 -17.67 5.14 10.49
CA ALA A 40 -18.16 5.17 11.86
C ALA A 40 -19.11 4.02 12.14
N ALA A 41 -19.51 3.81 13.38
CA ALA A 41 -20.54 2.83 13.72
C ALA A 41 -21.85 3.17 13.01
N GLY A 42 -22.44 2.19 12.30
CA GLY A 42 -23.60 2.39 11.44
C GLY A 42 -24.90 2.82 12.15
N PHE A 43 -24.94 2.66 13.46
CA PHE A 43 -26.11 3.04 14.31
C PHE A 43 -25.93 4.38 15.03
N ASP A 44 -24.79 5.04 14.92
CA ASP A 44 -24.52 6.33 15.56
C ASP A 44 -25.20 7.53 14.88
N GLY A 45 -25.81 7.30 13.71
CA GLY A 45 -26.52 8.32 12.94
C GLY A 45 -25.64 9.45 12.43
N VAL A 46 -24.30 9.24 12.39
CA VAL A 46 -23.34 10.22 11.87
C VAL A 46 -23.27 10.06 10.37
N ALA A 47 -23.77 11.05 9.63
CA ALA A 47 -23.79 11.01 8.17
C ALA A 47 -22.60 11.74 7.53
N ASN A 48 -21.93 12.62 8.27
CA ASN A 48 -20.81 13.43 7.73
C ASN A 48 -19.80 13.84 8.81
N LEU A 49 -18.65 14.36 8.37
CA LEU A 49 -17.54 14.78 9.23
C LEU A 49 -17.85 16.01 10.08
N GLU A 50 -18.74 16.89 9.63
CA GLU A 50 -19.12 18.11 10.38
C GLU A 50 -19.91 17.74 11.64
N GLU A 51 -20.78 16.75 11.55
CA GLU A 51 -21.50 16.21 12.70
C GLU A 51 -20.55 15.57 13.72
N LEU A 52 -19.51 14.88 13.26
CA LEU A 52 -18.48 14.31 14.14
C LEU A 52 -17.80 15.38 14.99
N ALA A 53 -17.37 16.48 14.36
CA ALA A 53 -16.65 17.56 15.03
C ALA A 53 -17.51 18.31 16.08
N THR A 54 -18.83 18.18 16.01
CA THR A 54 -19.75 18.77 16.98
C THR A 54 -20.13 17.79 18.10
N LYS A 55 -20.05 16.49 17.84
CA LYS A 55 -20.50 15.44 18.77
C LYS A 55 -19.43 15.05 19.80
N TRP A 56 -18.13 15.12 19.42
CA TRP A 56 -17.02 14.69 20.27
C TRP A 56 -15.94 15.77 20.39
N ASP A 57 -15.44 15.96 21.62
CA ASP A 57 -14.32 16.86 21.88
C ASP A 57 -13.02 16.33 21.31
N THR A 58 -12.79 15.03 21.42
CA THR A 58 -11.63 14.32 20.85
C THR A 58 -12.10 13.11 20.06
N ILE A 59 -11.70 13.02 18.80
CA ILE A 59 -12.07 11.93 17.88
C ILE A 59 -11.01 10.84 17.93
N ARG A 60 -11.41 9.62 18.27
CA ARG A 60 -10.55 8.44 18.32
C ARG A 60 -10.64 7.69 17.01
N ILE A 61 -9.51 7.50 16.33
CA ILE A 61 -9.44 6.85 15.01
C ILE A 61 -8.60 5.58 15.11
N ALA A 62 -9.21 4.43 14.84
CA ALA A 62 -8.54 3.14 14.79
C ALA A 62 -8.10 2.83 13.35
N SER A 63 -6.84 2.42 13.12
CA SER A 63 -6.36 2.17 11.77
C SER A 63 -5.14 1.26 11.70
N GLU A 64 -5.09 0.44 10.63
CA GLU A 64 -3.86 -0.22 10.17
C GLU A 64 -2.95 0.73 9.37
N TYR A 65 -3.48 1.91 8.99
CA TYR A 65 -2.82 2.97 8.23
C TYR A 65 -2.73 4.26 9.07
N PRO A 66 -1.91 4.29 10.13
CA PRO A 66 -1.89 5.40 11.07
C PRO A 66 -1.45 6.73 10.46
N ASN A 67 -0.54 6.72 9.48
CA ASN A 67 -0.06 7.94 8.84
C ASN A 67 -1.13 8.53 7.90
N LEU A 68 -1.84 7.70 7.14
CA LEU A 68 -2.99 8.12 6.33
C LEU A 68 -4.15 8.61 7.20
N ALA A 69 -4.40 7.97 8.34
CA ALA A 69 -5.42 8.41 9.28
C ALA A 69 -5.10 9.78 9.89
N GLU A 70 -3.85 10.03 10.27
CA GLU A 70 -3.38 11.32 10.75
C GLU A 70 -3.45 12.40 9.66
N TRP A 71 -3.00 12.07 8.45
CA TRP A 71 -3.09 12.94 7.29
C TRP A 71 -4.55 13.35 7.02
N PHE A 72 -5.48 12.39 7.01
CA PHE A 72 -6.90 12.66 6.83
C PHE A 72 -7.44 13.57 7.92
N ALA A 73 -7.17 13.26 9.20
CA ALA A 73 -7.65 14.04 10.33
C ALA A 73 -7.20 15.51 10.25
N ALA A 74 -5.93 15.73 9.85
CA ALA A 74 -5.38 17.08 9.66
C ALA A 74 -6.06 17.81 8.50
N HIS A 75 -6.27 17.14 7.34
CA HIS A 75 -6.91 17.74 6.16
C HIS A 75 -8.40 17.99 6.36
N ALA A 76 -9.09 17.12 7.09
CA ALA A 76 -10.47 17.31 7.51
C ALA A 76 -10.61 18.37 8.63
N ARG A 77 -9.49 18.97 9.08
CA ARG A 77 -9.42 19.98 10.12
C ARG A 77 -10.09 19.56 11.44
N LEU A 78 -9.93 18.28 11.79
CA LEU A 78 -10.38 17.80 13.09
C LEU A 78 -9.57 18.51 14.19
N ARG A 79 -10.25 19.13 15.15
CA ARG A 79 -9.61 19.97 16.17
C ARG A 79 -8.76 19.18 17.15
N GLN A 80 -9.30 18.05 17.61
CA GLN A 80 -8.60 17.12 18.50
C GLN A 80 -8.88 15.70 18.05
N PHE A 81 -7.83 14.93 17.85
CA PHE A 81 -7.93 13.52 17.47
C PHE A 81 -6.81 12.69 18.09
N CYS A 82 -7.04 11.40 18.18
CA CYS A 82 -6.05 10.42 18.61
C CYS A 82 -6.10 9.22 17.68
N ILE A 83 -4.92 8.82 17.15
CA ILE A 83 -4.81 7.65 16.28
C ILE A 83 -4.42 6.43 17.12
N TYR A 84 -5.16 5.34 16.96
CA TYR A 84 -4.87 4.03 17.53
C TYR A 84 -4.35 3.10 16.43
N PRO A 85 -3.02 2.90 16.32
CA PRO A 85 -2.44 1.98 15.35
C PRO A 85 -2.84 0.54 15.69
N LEU A 86 -3.30 -0.20 14.66
CA LEU A 86 -3.76 -1.57 14.79
C LEU A 86 -3.02 -2.51 13.84
N TRP A 87 -3.22 -3.81 14.06
CA TRP A 87 -2.68 -4.88 13.23
C TRP A 87 -3.78 -5.78 12.65
N GLY A 88 -4.96 -5.22 12.42
CA GLY A 88 -6.14 -5.90 11.90
C GLY A 88 -7.41 -5.58 12.66
N ALA A 89 -8.56 -5.95 12.06
CA ALA A 89 -9.90 -5.86 12.65
C ALA A 89 -10.31 -4.43 13.09
N ALA A 90 -9.91 -3.40 12.35
CA ALA A 90 -10.25 -2.01 12.65
C ALA A 90 -11.75 -1.77 12.75
N GLU A 91 -12.56 -2.53 12.00
CA GLU A 91 -14.02 -2.49 12.00
C GLU A 91 -14.67 -2.89 13.33
N ALA A 92 -13.95 -3.59 14.20
CA ALA A 92 -14.47 -4.03 15.50
C ALA A 92 -14.29 -3.00 16.63
N TYR A 93 -13.63 -1.86 16.37
CA TYR A 93 -13.34 -0.87 17.40
C TYR A 93 -14.45 0.18 17.61
N PRO A 94 -15.11 0.68 16.54
CA PRO A 94 -16.26 1.57 16.72
C PRO A 94 -17.50 0.82 17.23
N PRO A 95 -18.30 1.44 18.14
CA PRO A 95 -18.09 2.73 18.78
C PRO A 95 -17.33 2.67 20.11
N GLU A 96 -17.12 1.48 20.68
CA GLU A 96 -16.71 1.31 22.08
C GLU A 96 -15.28 1.84 22.32
N SER A 97 -14.34 1.48 21.46
CA SER A 97 -12.92 1.78 21.62
C SER A 97 -12.40 2.87 20.70
N ALA A 98 -13.12 3.17 19.61
CA ALA A 98 -12.84 4.26 18.69
C ALA A 98 -14.14 4.85 18.15
N ASP A 99 -14.11 6.09 17.69
CA ASP A 99 -15.25 6.77 17.09
C ASP A 99 -15.27 6.55 15.57
N LEU A 100 -14.08 6.43 14.99
CA LEU A 100 -13.85 6.16 13.59
C LEU A 100 -12.89 4.99 13.37
N ALA A 101 -13.02 4.35 12.21
CA ALA A 101 -12.03 3.40 11.69
C ALA A 101 -11.66 3.75 10.26
N LEU A 102 -10.36 3.76 9.95
CA LEU A 102 -9.87 3.78 8.57
C LEU A 102 -9.58 2.36 8.13
N LEU A 103 -10.32 1.88 7.12
CA LEU A 103 -10.25 0.49 6.68
C LEU A 103 -10.43 0.32 5.17
N PRO A 104 -9.83 -0.74 4.59
CA PRO A 104 -10.00 -1.07 3.18
C PRO A 104 -11.35 -1.76 2.95
N MET A 105 -12.05 -1.36 1.88
CA MET A 105 -13.28 -2.01 1.41
C MET A 105 -13.16 -2.30 -0.08
N LYS A 106 -13.48 -3.52 -0.51
CA LYS A 106 -13.42 -3.91 -1.93
C LYS A 106 -14.67 -3.54 -2.71
N THR A 107 -15.84 -3.57 -2.07
CA THR A 107 -17.12 -3.19 -2.67
C THR A 107 -18.10 -2.71 -1.60
N GLY A 108 -19.11 -1.93 -2.02
CA GLY A 108 -20.18 -1.46 -1.11
C GLY A 108 -20.99 -2.59 -0.43
N ARG A 109 -20.87 -3.85 -0.85
CA ARG A 109 -21.52 -5.00 -0.21
C ARG A 109 -20.79 -5.46 1.07
N GLU A 110 -19.51 -5.17 1.21
CA GLU A 110 -18.75 -5.46 2.43
C GLU A 110 -19.16 -4.55 3.57
N VAL A 111 -19.59 -3.33 3.26
CA VAL A 111 -20.16 -2.36 4.22
C VAL A 111 -21.34 -2.94 4.99
N LEU A 112 -22.19 -3.74 4.33
CA LEU A 112 -23.37 -4.35 4.95
C LEU A 112 -23.05 -5.48 5.94
N LYS A 113 -21.83 -6.01 5.89
CA LYS A 113 -21.39 -7.08 6.81
C LYS A 113 -20.65 -6.54 8.04
N CYS A 114 -20.12 -5.33 7.95
CA CYS A 114 -19.47 -4.66 9.04
C CYS A 114 -20.47 -3.76 9.74
N ALA A 115 -20.42 -3.69 11.07
CA ALA A 115 -21.28 -2.79 11.86
C ALA A 115 -20.88 -1.31 11.69
N VAL A 116 -20.09 -0.98 10.67
CA VAL A 116 -19.58 0.37 10.38
C VAL A 116 -20.09 0.87 9.02
N ALA A 117 -20.37 2.16 8.93
CA ALA A 117 -20.81 2.86 7.74
C ALA A 117 -19.71 3.80 7.22
N PRO A 118 -19.39 3.80 5.91
CA PRO A 118 -18.40 4.72 5.36
C PRO A 118 -18.93 6.15 5.38
N ILE A 119 -18.10 7.07 5.86
CA ILE A 119 -18.38 8.51 5.90
C ILE A 119 -17.65 9.23 4.77
N SER A 120 -16.39 8.86 4.53
CA SER A 120 -15.56 9.50 3.54
C SER A 120 -14.65 8.47 2.86
N LYS A 121 -14.53 8.55 1.55
CA LYS A 121 -13.54 7.81 0.78
C LYS A 121 -12.23 8.58 0.79
N ILE A 122 -11.14 7.89 1.11
CA ILE A 122 -9.81 8.49 1.23
C ILE A 122 -9.01 8.24 -0.05
N LEU A 123 -8.94 6.98 -0.50
CA LEU A 123 -8.04 6.54 -1.56
C LEU A 123 -8.63 5.34 -2.29
N ASP A 124 -8.59 5.35 -3.62
CA ASP A 124 -8.71 4.12 -4.42
C ASP A 124 -7.34 3.48 -4.55
N PHE A 125 -7.26 2.18 -4.36
CA PHE A 125 -6.01 1.45 -4.47
C PHE A 125 -6.13 0.19 -5.33
N GLY A 126 -5.01 -0.20 -5.89
CA GLY A 126 -4.76 -1.48 -6.53
C GLY A 126 -3.37 -1.95 -6.14
N VAL A 127 -2.87 -3.00 -6.79
CA VAL A 127 -1.52 -3.50 -6.55
C VAL A 127 -0.56 -2.93 -7.58
N TYR A 128 0.57 -2.43 -7.11
CA TYR A 128 1.60 -1.76 -7.91
C TYR A 128 2.93 -2.51 -7.89
N LEU A 129 3.61 -2.47 -9.03
CA LEU A 129 5.04 -2.68 -9.09
C LEU A 129 5.72 -1.39 -8.63
N VAL A 130 6.57 -1.50 -7.63
CA VAL A 130 7.32 -0.38 -7.06
C VAL A 130 8.82 -0.64 -7.18
N ALA A 131 9.59 0.43 -7.23
CA ALA A 131 11.04 0.36 -7.36
C ALA A 131 11.74 1.37 -6.45
N ASN A 132 12.99 1.07 -6.11
CA ASN A 132 13.89 2.04 -5.52
C ASN A 132 14.48 2.93 -6.62
N ARG A 133 14.33 4.24 -6.49
CA ARG A 133 14.80 5.25 -7.47
C ARG A 133 16.29 5.17 -7.73
N TYR A 134 17.08 4.95 -6.68
CA TYR A 134 18.53 4.84 -6.80
C TYR A 134 18.92 3.54 -7.53
N SER A 135 18.30 2.43 -7.17
CA SER A 135 18.54 1.14 -7.84
C SER A 135 18.19 1.19 -9.33
N MET A 136 17.11 1.90 -9.71
CA MET A 136 16.73 2.10 -11.12
C MET A 136 17.80 2.85 -11.92
N LYS A 137 18.59 3.74 -11.28
CA LYS A 137 19.69 4.46 -11.92
C LYS A 137 21.00 3.67 -11.93
N ALA A 138 21.22 2.82 -10.93
CA ALA A 138 22.47 2.14 -10.69
C ALA A 138 22.55 0.72 -11.31
N LYS A 139 21.41 0.07 -11.55
CA LYS A 139 21.30 -1.30 -12.02
C LYS A 139 20.51 -1.41 -13.31
N ASP A 140 20.90 -2.34 -14.18
CA ASP A 140 20.07 -2.70 -15.33
C ASP A 140 18.93 -3.63 -14.88
N MET A 141 17.72 -3.08 -14.84
CA MET A 141 16.50 -3.80 -14.50
C MET A 141 15.56 -3.94 -15.71
N ALA A 142 16.01 -3.57 -16.92
CA ALA A 142 15.17 -3.52 -18.11
C ALA A 142 14.53 -4.88 -18.41
N ALA A 143 15.29 -5.96 -18.32
CA ALA A 143 14.79 -7.30 -18.62
C ALA A 143 13.67 -7.77 -17.69
N ILE A 144 13.78 -7.50 -16.38
CA ILE A 144 12.73 -7.89 -15.42
C ILE A 144 11.52 -6.96 -15.52
N LEU A 145 11.74 -5.65 -15.71
CA LEU A 145 10.66 -4.69 -15.86
C LEU A 145 9.85 -4.95 -17.12
N SER A 146 10.48 -5.12 -18.29
CA SER A 146 9.78 -5.42 -19.54
C SER A 146 9.07 -6.79 -19.46
N SER A 147 9.71 -7.81 -18.90
CA SER A 147 9.08 -9.12 -18.73
C SER A 147 7.77 -9.04 -17.93
N ILE A 148 7.75 -8.24 -16.87
CA ILE A 148 6.52 -8.02 -16.09
C ILE A 148 5.53 -7.12 -16.84
N THR A 149 5.98 -5.97 -17.37
CA THR A 149 5.09 -4.94 -17.90
C THR A 149 4.47 -5.30 -19.25
N ASP A 150 5.19 -6.02 -20.12
CA ASP A 150 4.72 -6.36 -21.47
C ASP A 150 3.61 -7.43 -21.45
N ASN A 151 3.52 -8.19 -20.37
CA ASN A 151 2.51 -9.24 -20.18
C ASN A 151 1.28 -8.79 -19.37
N LEU A 152 1.21 -7.52 -19.01
CA LEU A 152 0.06 -6.95 -18.29
C LEU A 152 -0.92 -6.27 -19.26
N PRO A 153 -2.22 -6.29 -18.95
CA PRO A 153 -3.21 -5.54 -19.73
C PRO A 153 -2.90 -4.04 -19.68
N PRO A 154 -3.29 -3.27 -20.70
CA PRO A 154 -3.18 -1.82 -20.66
C PRO A 154 -4.01 -1.27 -19.49
N THR A 155 -3.35 -0.54 -18.60
CA THR A 155 -4.01 0.03 -17.41
C THR A 155 -4.52 1.42 -17.74
N GLU A 156 -5.80 1.66 -17.57
CA GLU A 156 -6.35 3.01 -17.54
C GLU A 156 -5.87 3.70 -16.26
N LYS A 157 -5.09 4.77 -16.39
CA LYS A 157 -4.67 5.59 -15.25
C LYS A 157 -5.89 6.24 -14.62
N LYS A 158 -6.30 5.75 -13.45
CA LYS A 158 -7.17 6.53 -12.55
C LYS A 158 -6.25 7.43 -11.72
N PRO A 159 -6.36 8.77 -11.84
CA PRO A 159 -5.60 9.67 -10.96
C PRO A 159 -6.04 9.45 -9.52
N SER A 160 -5.09 9.17 -8.65
CA SER A 160 -5.34 9.14 -7.21
C SER A 160 -5.28 10.59 -6.71
N SER A 161 -6.28 11.03 -5.95
CA SER A 161 -6.33 12.39 -5.40
C SER A 161 -5.13 12.74 -4.52
N LEU A 162 -4.43 11.75 -3.97
CA LEU A 162 -3.19 11.90 -3.22
C LEU A 162 -1.99 12.18 -4.14
N GLU A 163 -1.95 11.64 -5.37
CA GLU A 163 -0.87 11.91 -6.33
C GLU A 163 -0.77 13.39 -6.70
N GLU A 164 -1.89 14.07 -6.88
CA GLU A 164 -1.89 15.51 -7.18
C GLU A 164 -1.40 16.37 -6.00
N MET A 165 -1.60 15.91 -4.77
CA MET A 165 -1.18 16.62 -3.56
C MET A 165 0.28 16.35 -3.18
N LEU A 166 0.84 15.19 -3.54
CA LEU A 166 2.22 14.78 -3.22
C LEU A 166 3.25 15.22 -4.27
N MET A 167 2.83 15.68 -5.45
CA MET A 167 3.73 16.10 -6.54
C MET A 167 4.32 17.51 -6.36
N SER A 168 3.99 18.24 -5.30
CA SER A 168 4.61 19.54 -5.03
C SER A 168 5.87 19.40 -4.17
N GLU A 169 7.01 19.59 -4.84
CA GLU A 169 8.36 19.83 -4.29
C GLU A 169 9.13 18.63 -3.70
N VAL A 170 9.92 17.98 -4.54
CA VAL A 170 11.03 17.10 -4.11
C VAL A 170 12.35 17.81 -4.32
N THR A 171 12.99 18.23 -3.24
CA THR A 171 14.38 18.70 -3.24
C THR A 171 15.32 17.49 -3.18
N GLU A 172 16.22 17.37 -4.15
CA GLU A 172 17.19 16.26 -4.22
C GLU A 172 18.24 16.41 -3.10
N LEU A 173 18.37 15.37 -2.26
CA LEU A 173 19.50 15.22 -1.33
C LEU A 173 20.50 14.19 -1.91
N PRO A 174 21.82 14.44 -1.85
CA PRO A 174 22.82 13.51 -2.37
C PRO A 174 23.02 12.33 -1.42
N PHE A 175 22.87 11.12 -1.93
CA PHE A 175 23.15 9.88 -1.22
C PHE A 175 24.54 9.33 -1.59
N THR A 176 25.37 9.05 -0.58
CA THR A 176 26.69 8.42 -0.72
C THR A 176 26.69 7.03 -0.07
N GLY A 177 26.21 6.03 -0.79
CA GLY A 177 26.31 4.62 -0.38
C GLY A 177 26.71 3.75 -1.55
N LYS A 178 27.74 2.91 -1.35
CA LYS A 178 28.12 1.87 -2.33
C LYS A 178 27.04 0.82 -2.40
N VAL A 179 26.39 0.70 -3.55
CA VAL A 179 25.52 -0.43 -3.87
C VAL A 179 26.41 -1.52 -4.49
N PRO A 180 26.47 -2.72 -3.92
CA PRO A 180 27.13 -3.83 -4.60
C PRO A 180 26.21 -4.38 -5.68
N ASP A 181 26.73 -4.48 -6.88
CA ASP A 181 26.57 -5.54 -7.85
C ASP A 181 25.26 -5.67 -8.66
N ASP A 182 25.42 -6.23 -9.82
CA ASP A 182 24.54 -6.67 -10.88
C ASP A 182 23.33 -7.54 -10.49
N VAL A 183 23.03 -7.69 -9.20
CA VAL A 183 21.92 -8.50 -8.70
C VAL A 183 20.70 -7.63 -8.38
N VAL A 184 19.57 -7.91 -9.04
CA VAL A 184 18.27 -7.27 -8.73
C VAL A 184 17.62 -7.98 -7.56
N ARG A 185 17.21 -7.22 -6.55
CA ARG A 185 16.51 -7.73 -5.37
C ARG A 185 15.01 -7.48 -5.50
N LEU A 186 14.24 -8.54 -5.70
CA LEU A 186 12.79 -8.50 -5.86
C LEU A 186 12.11 -8.91 -4.54
N ALA A 187 11.27 -8.01 -4.00
CA ALA A 187 10.43 -8.31 -2.87
C ALA A 187 9.03 -8.74 -3.33
N LEU A 188 8.53 -9.86 -2.81
CA LEU A 188 7.20 -10.39 -3.11
C LEU A 188 6.33 -10.43 -1.85
N PRO A 189 5.01 -10.19 -1.96
CA PRO A 189 4.12 -10.17 -0.83
C PRO A 189 3.88 -11.55 -0.23
N ASP A 190 3.67 -11.58 1.09
CA ASP A 190 3.17 -12.73 1.84
C ASP A 190 1.62 -12.74 1.86
N GLY A 191 1.02 -13.85 2.28
CA GLY A 191 -0.41 -13.98 2.54
C GLY A 191 -1.30 -14.08 1.29
N HIS A 192 -2.47 -13.47 1.33
CA HIS A 192 -3.54 -13.64 0.33
C HIS A 192 -3.18 -13.13 -1.08
N GLN A 193 -2.20 -12.27 -1.22
CA GLN A 193 -1.74 -11.78 -2.52
C GLN A 193 -0.86 -12.78 -3.28
N GLN A 194 -0.29 -13.78 -2.62
CA GLN A 194 0.67 -14.72 -3.21
C GLN A 194 0.15 -15.39 -4.50
N ALA A 195 -1.09 -15.87 -4.49
CA ALA A 195 -1.66 -16.56 -5.66
C ALA A 195 -1.79 -15.64 -6.90
N HIS A 196 -2.14 -14.39 -6.69
CA HIS A 196 -2.25 -13.39 -7.78
C HIS A 196 -0.88 -13.02 -8.32
N VAL A 197 0.08 -12.77 -7.45
CA VAL A 197 1.47 -12.45 -7.83
C VAL A 197 2.09 -13.62 -8.57
N ARG A 198 1.92 -14.86 -8.09
CA ARG A 198 2.38 -16.07 -8.77
C ARG A 198 1.90 -16.13 -10.21
N ARG A 199 0.58 -15.91 -10.42
CA ARG A 199 -0.01 -15.95 -11.77
C ARG A 199 0.61 -14.89 -12.70
N ILE A 200 0.83 -13.67 -12.20
CA ILE A 200 1.45 -12.59 -13.00
C ILE A 200 2.89 -12.95 -13.38
N LEU A 201 3.66 -13.45 -12.43
CA LEU A 201 5.06 -13.85 -12.68
C LEU A 201 5.15 -15.03 -13.64
N ASP A 202 4.27 -16.03 -13.52
CA ASP A 202 4.18 -17.14 -14.47
C ASP A 202 3.81 -16.65 -15.88
N GLN A 203 2.87 -15.69 -16.01
CA GLN A 203 2.52 -15.06 -17.30
C GLN A 203 3.69 -14.25 -17.89
N ALA A 204 4.50 -13.62 -17.03
CA ALA A 204 5.71 -12.92 -17.41
C ALA A 204 6.89 -13.87 -17.74
N GLY A 205 6.69 -15.19 -17.67
CA GLY A 205 7.74 -16.18 -17.91
C GLY A 205 8.73 -16.34 -16.75
N ILE A 206 8.47 -15.71 -15.61
CA ILE A 206 9.30 -15.79 -14.40
C ILE A 206 8.79 -16.92 -13.52
N ARG A 207 9.41 -18.09 -13.63
CA ARG A 207 9.04 -19.24 -12.79
C ARG A 207 9.73 -19.15 -11.45
N LEU A 208 8.96 -19.39 -10.39
CA LEU A 208 9.44 -19.42 -9.02
C LEU A 208 9.28 -20.81 -8.43
N ASP A 209 10.33 -21.32 -7.82
CA ASP A 209 10.27 -22.50 -6.99
C ASP A 209 9.98 -22.06 -5.55
N ASP A 210 9.04 -22.76 -4.89
CA ASP A 210 8.66 -22.55 -3.51
C ASP A 210 7.97 -21.17 -3.22
N TYR A 211 7.14 -20.70 -4.17
CA TYR A 211 6.26 -19.56 -3.97
C TYR A 211 4.89 -19.78 -4.65
N PRO A 212 3.76 -19.77 -3.92
CA PRO A 212 3.63 -19.72 -2.45
C PRO A 212 4.30 -20.94 -1.78
N SER A 213 4.99 -20.69 -0.67
CA SER A 213 5.68 -21.79 0.02
C SER A 213 4.74 -22.56 0.94
N ALA A 214 4.69 -23.89 0.78
CA ALA A 214 3.99 -24.78 1.69
C ALA A 214 4.68 -24.91 3.07
N VAL A 215 5.97 -24.62 3.13
CA VAL A 215 6.83 -24.80 4.32
C VAL A 215 7.19 -23.45 4.96
N GLY A 216 6.68 -22.34 4.42
CA GLY A 216 6.97 -21.00 4.96
C GLY A 216 8.35 -20.45 4.55
N SER A 217 8.96 -20.97 3.48
CA SER A 217 10.20 -20.39 2.94
C SER A 217 9.97 -18.95 2.52
N ARG A 218 10.87 -18.08 2.94
CA ARG A 218 10.84 -16.65 2.62
C ARG A 218 11.84 -16.27 1.53
N ARG A 219 12.51 -17.26 0.92
CA ARG A 219 13.54 -17.05 -0.13
C ARG A 219 13.34 -18.03 -1.29
N PRO A 220 12.29 -17.85 -2.10
CA PRO A 220 12.07 -18.64 -3.29
C PRO A 220 13.19 -18.40 -4.30
N THR A 221 13.46 -19.39 -5.14
CA THR A 221 14.39 -19.28 -6.25
C THR A 221 13.65 -18.95 -7.55
N SER A 222 14.35 -18.31 -8.48
CA SER A 222 13.81 -17.87 -9.76
C SER A 222 14.50 -18.54 -10.93
N SER A 223 13.76 -18.79 -12.02
CA SER A 223 14.34 -19.18 -13.32
C SER A 223 15.12 -18.03 -13.98
N LEU A 224 14.93 -16.80 -13.53
CA LEU A 224 15.64 -15.63 -14.06
C LEU A 224 16.97 -15.45 -13.33
N GLY A 225 18.09 -15.49 -14.06
CA GLY A 225 19.43 -15.28 -13.49
C GLY A 225 19.61 -13.83 -13.00
N GLY A 226 20.44 -13.63 -11.98
CA GLY A 226 20.75 -12.31 -11.44
C GLY A 226 19.62 -11.68 -10.58
N VAL A 227 18.59 -12.45 -10.23
CA VAL A 227 17.48 -11.99 -9.36
C VAL A 227 17.51 -12.72 -8.03
N PHE A 228 17.55 -11.97 -6.95
CA PHE A 228 17.40 -12.46 -5.59
C PHE A 228 16.00 -12.13 -5.07
N ILE A 229 15.26 -13.12 -4.60
CA ILE A 229 13.87 -12.96 -4.18
C ILE A 229 13.73 -13.13 -2.66
N LYS A 230 12.89 -12.29 -2.05
CA LYS A 230 12.47 -12.43 -0.66
C LYS A 230 10.98 -12.17 -0.52
N VAL A 231 10.30 -13.02 0.26
CA VAL A 231 8.90 -12.84 0.64
C VAL A 231 8.82 -12.02 1.91
N ILE A 232 8.09 -10.91 1.87
CA ILE A 232 7.91 -9.99 3.00
C ILE A 232 6.44 -9.61 3.14
N ARG A 233 6.08 -9.09 4.30
CA ARG A 233 4.69 -8.64 4.53
C ARG A 233 4.37 -7.43 3.66
N PRO A 234 3.14 -7.33 3.12
CA PRO A 234 2.74 -6.20 2.26
C PRO A 234 2.98 -4.83 2.90
N GLN A 235 2.69 -4.68 4.19
CA GLN A 235 2.88 -3.43 4.94
C GLN A 235 4.36 -3.03 5.09
N ASP A 236 5.28 -3.99 5.10
CA ASP A 236 6.72 -3.73 5.21
C ASP A 236 7.36 -3.44 3.83
N MET A 237 6.67 -3.79 2.74
CA MET A 237 7.17 -3.71 1.37
C MET A 237 7.66 -2.31 0.98
N PRO A 238 6.87 -1.24 1.15
CA PRO A 238 7.28 0.11 0.75
C PRO A 238 8.57 0.55 1.45
N LEU A 239 8.66 0.30 2.76
CA LEU A 239 9.86 0.65 3.53
C LEU A 239 11.09 -0.13 3.08
N GLN A 240 10.93 -1.42 2.76
CA GLN A 240 12.03 -2.28 2.31
C GLN A 240 12.51 -1.95 0.89
N VAL A 241 11.66 -1.36 0.05
CA VAL A 241 12.04 -0.90 -1.30
C VAL A 241 12.60 0.51 -1.25
N ALA A 242 12.15 1.36 -0.33
CA ALA A 242 12.64 2.74 -0.16
C ALA A 242 14.08 2.80 0.39
N ASN A 243 14.50 1.80 1.19
CA ASN A 243 15.85 1.70 1.79
C ASN A 243 16.74 0.74 0.99
#